data_3c1dbda58d3495c6a950425167fae9ae
#
_entry.id   3c1dbda58d3495c6a950425167fae9ae
#
_cell.length_a   1.000
_cell.length_b   1.000
_cell.length_c   1.000
_cell.angle_alpha   90.00
_cell.angle_beta   90.00
_cell.angle_gamma   90.00
#
_symmetry.space_group_name_H-M   'P 1'
#
loop_
_entity.id
_entity.type
_entity.pdbx_description
1 polymer ?
#
loop_
_entity_poly.entity_id
_entity_poly.type
_entity_poly.pdbx_seq_one_letter_code
_entity_poly.pdbx_strand_id
1 'polypeptide(L)'
;MRDKLEARAVDIVTLDVDAIVNAANTTLLGGGGVDGAIHRAAGPQLLEECRALGGCLTGQAKITKAYRLPARHVIHTVGPVWRGGKHGEPELLASCYRTSLGLAVRHGVKTIAFPAISCGVYGYPMELAAEIAVRECRRFSEEHDAIEQITFALFGPSGLAVYEAVLAQSKGVGP
;
A
#
# COMPACT_ATOMS: atom_id res chain seq x y z
N MET A 1 -11.23 7.21 -21.22
CA MET A 1 -10.10 6.37 -20.80
C MET A 1 -10.41 5.67 -19.49
N ARG A 2 -9.94 4.43 -19.37
CA ARG A 2 -10.09 3.69 -18.13
C ARG A 2 -9.24 4.32 -17.04
N ASP A 3 -9.81 4.48 -15.85
CA ASP A 3 -9.07 4.99 -14.70
C ASP A 3 -8.04 3.95 -14.25
N LYS A 4 -6.81 4.39 -13.99
CA LYS A 4 -5.75 3.52 -13.49
C LYS A 4 -5.93 3.15 -12.02
N LEU A 5 -6.73 3.91 -11.28
CA LEU A 5 -6.98 3.67 -9.86
C LEU A 5 -8.37 3.04 -9.66
N GLU A 6 -8.42 1.99 -8.85
CA GLU A 6 -9.68 1.34 -8.46
C GLU A 6 -9.63 0.92 -6.99
N ALA A 7 -10.80 0.77 -6.39
CA ALA A 7 -10.93 0.19 -5.05
C ALA A 7 -11.78 -1.08 -5.14
N ARG A 8 -11.40 -2.12 -4.40
CA ARG A 8 -12.09 -3.40 -4.40
C ARG A 8 -12.15 -3.97 -3.00
N ALA A 9 -13.28 -4.58 -2.65
CA ALA A 9 -13.39 -5.39 -1.44
C ALA A 9 -12.82 -6.78 -1.76
N VAL A 10 -11.54 -6.99 -1.46
CA VAL A 10 -10.81 -8.20 -1.83
C VAL A 10 -9.66 -8.42 -0.84
N ASP A 11 -9.32 -9.70 -0.62
CA ASP A 11 -8.14 -10.04 0.16
C ASP A 11 -6.90 -9.86 -0.70
N ILE A 12 -6.01 -8.97 -0.30
CA ILE A 12 -4.83 -8.59 -1.07
C ILE A 12 -3.91 -9.78 -1.40
N VAL A 13 -3.89 -10.80 -0.53
CA VAL A 13 -3.01 -11.97 -0.73
C VAL A 13 -3.47 -12.86 -1.90
N THR A 14 -4.69 -12.67 -2.38
CA THR A 14 -5.23 -13.46 -3.49
C THR A 14 -4.98 -12.81 -4.86
N LEU A 15 -4.45 -11.60 -4.90
CA LEU A 15 -4.35 -10.84 -6.14
C LEU A 15 -3.15 -11.26 -6.98
N ASP A 16 -3.41 -11.56 -8.25
CA ASP A 16 -2.38 -11.86 -9.25
C ASP A 16 -1.97 -10.53 -9.90
N VAL A 17 -1.11 -9.80 -9.21
CA VAL A 17 -0.56 -8.52 -9.66
C VAL A 17 0.96 -8.58 -9.58
N ASP A 18 1.63 -7.60 -10.16
CA ASP A 18 3.10 -7.59 -10.11
C ASP A 18 3.63 -7.38 -8.70
N ALA A 19 2.97 -6.53 -7.92
CA ALA A 19 3.38 -6.32 -6.53
C ALA A 19 2.17 -6.07 -5.64
N ILE A 20 2.20 -6.62 -4.42
CA ILE A 20 1.31 -6.19 -3.35
C ILE A 20 2.13 -5.43 -2.32
N VAL A 21 1.50 -4.45 -1.68
CA VAL A 21 2.15 -3.65 -0.63
C VAL A 21 1.74 -4.18 0.72
N ASN A 22 2.72 -4.33 1.60
CA ASN A 22 2.53 -4.75 2.98
C ASN A 22 2.62 -3.53 3.90
N ALA A 23 1.65 -3.38 4.78
CA ALA A 23 1.70 -2.40 5.86
C ALA A 23 2.48 -3.02 7.02
N ALA A 24 3.79 -2.89 6.96
CA ALA A 24 4.73 -3.52 7.89
C ALA A 24 5.00 -2.65 9.11
N ASN A 25 5.68 -3.21 10.10
CA ASN A 25 6.29 -2.42 11.17
C ASN A 25 7.78 -2.20 10.89
N THR A 26 8.44 -1.43 11.73
CA THR A 26 9.85 -1.04 11.50
C THR A 26 10.83 -2.22 11.53
N THR A 27 10.48 -3.33 12.16
CA THR A 27 11.34 -4.52 12.19
C THR A 27 11.27 -5.35 10.91
N LEU A 28 10.17 -5.27 10.17
CA LEU A 28 9.86 -6.12 9.01
C LEU A 28 9.74 -7.61 9.34
N LEU A 29 9.58 -7.95 10.62
CA LEU A 29 9.59 -9.35 11.07
C LEU A 29 8.18 -9.94 11.29
N GLY A 30 7.19 -9.34 10.66
CA GLY A 30 5.80 -9.82 10.77
C GLY A 30 5.05 -9.13 11.90
N GLY A 31 3.77 -9.37 11.96
CA GLY A 31 2.86 -8.79 12.94
C GLY A 31 1.45 -9.26 12.70
N GLY A 32 0.47 -8.47 13.12
CA GLY A 32 -0.94 -8.77 12.92
C GLY A 32 -1.50 -8.17 11.65
N GLY A 33 -2.81 -8.26 11.47
CA GLY A 33 -3.52 -7.68 10.34
C GLY A 33 -3.01 -8.16 8.98
N VAL A 34 -2.87 -7.23 8.02
CA VAL A 34 -2.43 -7.58 6.68
C VAL A 34 -0.99 -8.11 6.66
N ASP A 35 -0.12 -7.59 7.52
CA ASP A 35 1.26 -8.05 7.65
C ASP A 35 1.30 -9.55 7.99
N GLY A 36 0.54 -9.96 9.00
CA GLY A 36 0.43 -11.37 9.37
C GLY A 36 -0.16 -12.23 8.26
N ALA A 37 -1.18 -11.74 7.58
CA ALA A 37 -1.81 -12.46 6.47
C ALA A 37 -0.84 -12.68 5.31
N ILE A 38 -0.05 -11.66 4.97
CA ILE A 38 0.92 -11.74 3.88
C ILE A 38 2.01 -12.76 4.23
N HIS A 39 2.55 -12.71 5.45
CA HIS A 39 3.57 -13.67 5.87
C HIS A 39 3.06 -15.10 5.88
N ARG A 40 1.83 -15.33 6.35
CA ARG A 40 1.22 -16.68 6.35
C ARG A 40 1.05 -17.20 4.93
N ALA A 41 0.56 -16.38 4.03
CA ALA A 41 0.31 -16.79 2.64
C ALA A 41 1.60 -16.99 1.86
N ALA A 42 2.62 -16.14 2.09
CA ALA A 42 3.90 -16.24 1.40
C ALA A 42 4.74 -17.44 1.84
N GLY A 43 4.59 -17.86 3.09
CA GLY A 43 5.41 -18.91 3.68
C GLY A 43 6.66 -18.33 4.36
N PRO A 44 7.46 -19.20 5.05
CA PRO A 44 8.55 -18.76 5.93
C PRO A 44 9.72 -18.08 5.21
N GLN A 45 9.87 -18.31 3.91
CA GLN A 45 10.97 -17.73 3.14
C GLN A 45 10.88 -16.19 3.07
N LEU A 46 9.67 -15.64 3.12
CA LEU A 46 9.50 -14.19 3.13
C LEU A 46 10.12 -13.57 4.40
N LEU A 47 9.89 -14.19 5.55
CA LEU A 47 10.47 -13.71 6.80
C LEU A 47 11.99 -13.75 6.77
N GLU A 48 12.57 -14.81 6.20
CA GLU A 48 14.02 -14.91 6.05
C GLU A 48 14.60 -13.78 5.22
N GLU A 49 13.97 -13.46 4.09
CA GLU A 49 14.42 -12.33 3.26
C GLU A 49 14.27 -11.00 4.01
N CYS A 50 13.16 -10.81 4.73
CA CYS A 50 12.93 -9.61 5.52
C CYS A 50 14.00 -9.41 6.61
N ARG A 51 14.43 -10.49 7.27
CA ARG A 51 15.50 -10.42 8.27
C ARG A 51 16.78 -9.84 7.69
N ALA A 52 17.12 -10.23 6.47
CA ALA A 52 18.32 -9.76 5.79
C ALA A 52 18.25 -8.27 5.46
N LEU A 53 17.05 -7.68 5.39
CA LEU A 53 16.89 -6.26 5.11
C LEU A 53 17.22 -5.35 6.28
N GLY A 54 17.18 -5.86 7.52
CA GLY A 54 17.55 -5.09 8.71
C GLY A 54 16.58 -3.99 9.12
N GLY A 55 15.29 -4.17 8.83
CA GLY A 55 14.26 -3.20 9.20
C GLY A 55 13.99 -2.15 8.14
N CYS A 56 13.08 -1.24 8.44
CA CYS A 56 12.66 -0.16 7.54
C CYS A 56 12.13 1.00 8.37
N LEU A 57 12.52 2.21 8.02
CA LEU A 57 12.06 3.41 8.73
C LEU A 57 10.64 3.77 8.31
N THR A 58 9.89 4.39 9.21
CA THR A 58 8.55 4.91 8.91
C THR A 58 8.61 5.84 7.70
N GLY A 59 7.69 5.66 6.76
CA GLY A 59 7.64 6.45 5.53
C GLY A 59 8.51 5.92 4.40
N GLN A 60 9.34 4.91 4.67
CA GLN A 60 10.20 4.28 3.67
C GLN A 60 9.61 2.95 3.22
N ALA A 61 10.22 2.34 2.22
CA ALA A 61 9.77 1.06 1.69
C ALA A 61 10.95 0.21 1.21
N LYS A 62 10.79 -1.11 1.28
CA LYS A 62 11.74 -2.09 0.77
C LYS A 62 11.01 -3.19 0.02
N ILE A 63 11.65 -3.77 -0.99
CA ILE A 63 11.01 -4.78 -1.85
C ILE A 63 11.66 -6.15 -1.65
N THR A 64 10.82 -7.19 -1.68
CA THR A 64 11.23 -8.59 -1.61
C THR A 64 10.54 -9.40 -2.69
N LYS A 65 10.92 -10.67 -2.81
CA LYS A 65 10.15 -11.65 -3.58
C LYS A 65 8.87 -11.99 -2.83
N ALA A 66 7.91 -12.58 -3.52
CA ALA A 66 6.60 -12.90 -2.95
C ALA A 66 6.40 -14.37 -2.60
N TYR A 67 7.32 -15.24 -3.01
CA TYR A 67 7.33 -16.68 -2.72
C TYR A 67 6.03 -17.38 -3.12
N ARG A 68 5.21 -17.83 -2.16
CA ARG A 68 3.98 -18.59 -2.45
C ARG A 68 2.78 -17.70 -2.82
N LEU A 69 2.92 -16.38 -2.75
CA LEU A 69 1.86 -15.47 -3.15
C LEU A 69 1.69 -15.47 -4.68
N PRO A 70 0.47 -15.19 -5.18
CA PRO A 70 0.28 -15.02 -6.63
C PRO A 70 1.06 -13.82 -7.20
N ALA A 71 1.29 -12.79 -6.39
CA ALA A 71 2.08 -11.63 -6.80
C ALA A 71 3.55 -12.00 -7.02
N ARG A 72 4.28 -11.18 -7.75
CA ARG A 72 5.71 -11.39 -7.99
C ARG A 72 6.61 -10.78 -6.94
N HIS A 73 6.17 -9.67 -6.35
CA HIS A 73 6.92 -8.93 -5.34
C HIS A 73 6.03 -8.53 -4.18
N VAL A 74 6.64 -8.34 -3.01
CA VAL A 74 6.03 -7.64 -1.89
C VAL A 74 6.82 -6.37 -1.63
N ILE A 75 6.15 -5.24 -1.60
CA ILE A 75 6.74 -3.97 -1.20
C ILE A 75 6.31 -3.70 0.24
N HIS A 76 7.27 -3.67 1.15
CA HIS A 76 7.02 -3.45 2.58
C HIS A 76 7.21 -1.98 2.89
N THR A 77 6.16 -1.31 3.35
CA THR A 77 6.24 0.07 3.77
C THR A 77 5.72 0.22 5.20
N VAL A 78 6.27 1.17 5.93
CA VAL A 78 5.96 1.35 7.35
C VAL A 78 5.18 2.65 7.51
N GLY A 79 3.88 2.53 7.74
CA GLY A 79 3.01 3.67 7.96
C GLY A 79 3.17 4.25 9.36
N PRO A 80 2.79 5.52 9.55
CA PRO A 80 2.86 6.15 10.87
C PRO A 80 1.73 5.66 11.78
N VAL A 81 1.99 5.66 13.08
CA VAL A 81 0.96 5.52 14.11
C VAL A 81 0.25 6.86 14.24
N TRP A 82 -1.08 6.84 14.25
CA TRP A 82 -1.86 8.07 14.39
C TRP A 82 -1.76 8.63 15.82
N ARG A 83 -1.41 9.89 15.93
CA ARG A 83 -1.27 10.62 17.19
C ARG A 83 -1.90 12.00 17.10
N GLY A 84 -3.02 12.11 16.40
CA GLY A 84 -3.78 13.37 16.29
C GLY A 84 -3.50 14.18 15.03
N GLY A 85 -2.52 13.80 14.20
CA GLY A 85 -2.28 14.45 12.92
C GLY A 85 -1.29 15.61 12.94
N LYS A 86 -0.67 15.89 14.10
CA LYS A 86 0.26 17.02 14.25
C LYS A 86 1.71 16.57 14.48
N HIS A 87 2.01 15.29 14.26
CA HIS A 87 3.33 14.71 14.49
C HIS A 87 3.96 14.21 13.17
N GLY A 88 3.58 14.82 12.05
CA GLY A 88 4.11 14.47 10.74
C GLY A 88 3.44 13.27 10.09
N GLU A 89 2.35 12.74 10.66
CA GLU A 89 1.67 11.55 10.12
C GLU A 89 1.21 11.73 8.67
N PRO A 90 0.61 12.86 8.26
CA PRO A 90 0.20 13.00 6.86
C PRO A 90 1.36 12.91 5.88
N GLU A 91 2.48 13.55 6.18
CA GLU A 91 3.67 13.49 5.32
C GLU A 91 4.31 12.11 5.30
N LEU A 92 4.34 11.42 6.45
CA LEU A 92 4.88 10.07 6.53
C LEU A 92 4.00 9.08 5.75
N LEU A 93 2.67 9.22 5.85
CA LEU A 93 1.77 8.36 5.08
C LEU A 93 1.91 8.63 3.57
N ALA A 94 1.97 9.90 3.17
CA ALA A 94 2.20 10.25 1.76
C ALA A 94 3.52 9.66 1.26
N SER A 95 4.57 9.71 2.08
CA SER A 95 5.87 9.13 1.76
C SER A 95 5.78 7.63 1.52
N CYS A 96 4.95 6.90 2.29
CA CYS A 96 4.75 5.46 2.07
C CYS A 96 4.29 5.17 0.63
N TYR A 97 3.34 5.94 0.14
CA TYR A 97 2.84 5.75 -1.23
C TYR A 97 3.90 6.14 -2.27
N ARG A 98 4.57 7.27 -2.11
CA ARG A 98 5.62 7.71 -3.04
C ARG A 98 6.80 6.74 -3.10
N THR A 99 7.30 6.30 -1.96
CA THR A 99 8.46 5.40 -1.92
C THR A 99 8.11 4.02 -2.45
N SER A 100 6.89 3.53 -2.15
CA SER A 100 6.41 2.25 -2.68
C SER A 100 6.28 2.28 -4.20
N LEU A 101 5.68 3.33 -4.74
CA LEU A 101 5.51 3.47 -6.19
C LEU A 101 6.85 3.69 -6.91
N GLY A 102 7.77 4.43 -6.28
CA GLY A 102 9.12 4.59 -6.81
C GLY A 102 9.89 3.27 -6.92
N LEU A 103 9.79 2.42 -5.90
CA LEU A 103 10.35 1.07 -5.95
C LEU A 103 9.69 0.24 -7.04
N ALA A 104 8.37 0.32 -7.16
CA ALA A 104 7.63 -0.41 -8.18
C ALA A 104 8.14 -0.09 -9.58
N VAL A 105 8.29 1.18 -9.90
CA VAL A 105 8.79 1.60 -11.22
C VAL A 105 10.20 1.08 -11.47
N ARG A 106 11.09 1.17 -10.47
CA ARG A 106 12.48 0.70 -10.61
C ARG A 106 12.59 -0.81 -10.83
N HIS A 107 11.58 -1.57 -10.40
CA HIS A 107 11.57 -3.03 -10.53
C HIS A 107 10.63 -3.52 -11.64
N GLY A 108 10.17 -2.63 -12.51
CA GLY A 108 9.35 -3.02 -13.66
C GLY A 108 7.93 -3.44 -13.31
N VAL A 109 7.42 -3.04 -12.15
CA VAL A 109 6.06 -3.34 -11.70
C VAL A 109 5.08 -2.46 -12.48
N LYS A 110 4.08 -3.09 -13.09
CA LYS A 110 3.03 -2.41 -13.85
C LYS A 110 1.69 -2.39 -13.11
N THR A 111 1.43 -3.44 -12.32
CA THR A 111 0.19 -3.56 -11.55
C THR A 111 0.55 -3.71 -10.07
N ILE A 112 -0.09 -2.91 -9.23
CA ILE A 112 0.23 -2.85 -7.80
C ILE A 112 -1.06 -2.74 -6.98
N ALA A 113 -1.09 -3.39 -5.82
CA ALA A 113 -2.20 -3.31 -4.89
C ALA A 113 -1.73 -2.81 -3.53
N PHE A 114 -2.49 -1.88 -2.96
CA PHE A 114 -2.23 -1.30 -1.64
C PHE A 114 -3.30 -1.70 -0.65
N PRO A 115 -2.94 -1.99 0.62
CA PRO A 115 -3.92 -2.04 1.70
C PRO A 115 -4.23 -0.63 2.19
N ALA A 116 -5.15 -0.50 3.15
CA ALA A 116 -5.40 0.77 3.83
C ALA A 116 -4.28 1.01 4.87
N ILE A 117 -3.17 1.57 4.45
CA ILE A 117 -1.99 1.75 5.29
C ILE A 117 -2.33 2.60 6.52
N SER A 118 -1.87 2.17 7.70
CA SER A 118 -2.06 2.81 9.00
C SER A 118 -3.50 2.81 9.54
N CYS A 119 -4.46 2.27 8.82
CA CYS A 119 -5.88 2.33 9.22
C CYS A 119 -6.33 1.20 10.15
N GLY A 120 -5.47 0.22 10.42
CA GLY A 120 -5.76 -0.84 11.38
C GLY A 120 -5.36 -0.43 12.79
N VAL A 121 -4.45 -1.20 13.39
CA VAL A 121 -3.97 -0.99 14.77
C VAL A 121 -3.37 0.42 14.96
N TYR A 122 -2.78 0.99 13.92
CA TYR A 122 -2.16 2.31 14.00
C TYR A 122 -3.18 3.46 14.08
N GLY A 123 -4.46 3.19 13.85
CA GLY A 123 -5.56 4.09 14.17
C GLY A 123 -5.72 5.33 13.31
N TYR A 124 -5.09 5.38 12.14
CA TYR A 124 -5.27 6.52 11.23
C TYR A 124 -6.72 6.59 10.77
N PRO A 125 -7.39 7.76 10.86
CA PRO A 125 -8.77 7.89 10.38
C PRO A 125 -8.86 7.55 8.89
N MET A 126 -9.78 6.64 8.56
CA MET A 126 -9.88 6.07 7.22
C MET A 126 -10.07 7.12 6.13
N GLU A 127 -10.93 8.10 6.37
CA GLU A 127 -11.20 9.14 5.37
C GLU A 127 -9.97 9.98 5.06
N LEU A 128 -9.24 10.38 6.11
CA LEU A 128 -8.02 11.18 5.94
C LEU A 128 -6.94 10.37 5.24
N ALA A 129 -6.81 9.10 5.59
CA ALA A 129 -5.84 8.21 4.97
C ALA A 129 -6.16 7.96 3.50
N ALA A 130 -7.45 7.77 3.17
CA ALA A 130 -7.89 7.55 1.79
C ALA A 130 -7.59 8.77 0.91
N GLU A 131 -7.81 9.97 1.43
CA GLU A 131 -7.51 11.20 0.69
C GLU A 131 -6.03 11.28 0.31
N ILE A 132 -5.15 10.94 1.24
CA ILE A 132 -3.69 10.93 1.00
C ILE A 132 -3.33 9.85 -0.02
N ALA A 133 -3.85 8.63 0.17
CA ALA A 133 -3.57 7.51 -0.71
C ALA A 133 -3.96 7.82 -2.16
N VAL A 134 -5.17 8.29 -2.37
CA VAL A 134 -5.68 8.59 -3.71
C VAL A 134 -4.92 9.76 -4.33
N ARG A 135 -4.68 10.82 -3.55
CA ARG A 135 -3.94 11.98 -4.05
C ARG A 135 -2.54 11.60 -4.53
N GLU A 136 -1.79 10.85 -3.72
CA GLU A 136 -0.42 10.49 -4.04
C GLU A 136 -0.36 9.50 -5.21
N CYS A 137 -1.23 8.51 -5.22
CA CYS A 137 -1.28 7.55 -6.31
C CYS A 137 -1.71 8.17 -7.62
N ARG A 138 -2.68 9.08 -7.60
CA ARG A 138 -3.15 9.75 -8.80
C ARG A 138 -2.06 10.67 -9.38
N ARG A 139 -1.41 11.44 -8.52
CA ARG A 139 -0.29 12.30 -8.94
C ARG A 139 0.84 11.47 -9.55
N PHE A 140 1.21 10.37 -8.90
CA PHE A 140 2.27 9.50 -9.39
C PHE A 140 1.93 8.90 -10.76
N SER A 141 0.68 8.44 -10.92
CA SER A 141 0.24 7.81 -12.18
C SER A 141 0.19 8.81 -13.33
N GLU A 142 -0.03 10.08 -13.05
CA GLU A 142 0.02 11.14 -14.06
C GLU A 142 1.45 11.44 -14.52
N GLU A 143 2.42 11.28 -13.63
CA GLU A 143 3.83 11.55 -13.90
C GLU A 143 4.57 10.34 -14.47
N HIS A 144 4.04 9.12 -14.29
CA HIS A 144 4.74 7.87 -14.65
C HIS A 144 3.80 6.92 -15.38
N ASP A 145 3.99 6.78 -16.68
CA ASP A 145 3.19 5.88 -17.52
C ASP A 145 3.47 4.39 -17.26
N ALA A 146 4.57 4.08 -16.58
CA ALA A 146 4.98 2.69 -16.31
C ALA A 146 3.96 1.93 -15.46
N ILE A 147 3.25 2.61 -14.56
CA ILE A 147 2.21 1.99 -13.74
C ILE A 147 0.90 1.97 -14.52
N GLU A 148 0.36 0.77 -14.75
CA GLU A 148 -0.87 0.58 -15.54
C GLU A 148 -2.11 0.51 -14.69
N GLN A 149 -2.00 -0.06 -13.46
CA GLN A 149 -3.15 -0.23 -12.58
C GLN A 149 -2.73 -0.18 -11.12
N ILE A 150 -3.45 0.61 -10.34
CA ILE A 150 -3.30 0.70 -8.88
C ILE A 150 -4.63 0.29 -8.27
N THR A 151 -4.62 -0.77 -7.44
CA THR A 151 -5.79 -1.29 -6.76
C THR A 151 -5.67 -1.05 -5.26
N PHE A 152 -6.68 -0.43 -4.66
CA PHE A 152 -6.80 -0.36 -3.21
C PHE A 152 -7.62 -1.56 -2.75
N ALA A 153 -6.99 -2.48 -2.03
CA ALA A 153 -7.60 -3.73 -1.58
C ALA A 153 -8.09 -3.54 -0.14
N LEU A 154 -9.40 -3.53 0.04
CA LEU A 154 -10.05 -3.22 1.31
C LEU A 154 -10.72 -4.47 1.88
N PHE A 155 -10.70 -4.60 3.22
CA PHE A 155 -11.32 -5.71 3.94
C PHE A 155 -12.74 -5.36 4.29
N GLY A 156 -13.60 -4.95 3.74
CA GLY A 156 -14.96 -4.75 4.16
C GLY A 156 -15.64 -3.60 3.44
N PRO A 157 -16.96 -3.56 3.54
CA PRO A 157 -17.74 -2.59 2.77
C PRO A 157 -17.56 -1.15 3.22
N SER A 158 -17.26 -0.91 4.50
CA SER A 158 -17.09 0.46 4.99
C SER A 158 -15.84 1.11 4.43
N GLY A 159 -14.72 0.40 4.40
CA GLY A 159 -13.49 0.90 3.79
C GLY A 159 -13.64 1.12 2.29
N LEU A 160 -14.30 0.19 1.61
CA LEU A 160 -14.55 0.30 0.18
C LEU A 160 -15.36 1.56 -0.13
N ALA A 161 -16.43 1.82 0.64
CA ALA A 161 -17.27 2.99 0.41
C ALA A 161 -16.48 4.30 0.56
N VAL A 162 -15.60 4.38 1.57
CA VAL A 162 -14.74 5.57 1.78
C VAL A 162 -13.82 5.78 0.59
N TYR A 163 -13.11 4.74 0.16
CA TYR A 163 -12.18 4.85 -0.96
C TYR A 163 -12.89 5.16 -2.28
N GLU A 164 -14.06 4.57 -2.52
CA GLU A 164 -14.84 4.86 -3.72
C GLU A 164 -15.31 6.32 -3.76
N ALA A 165 -15.74 6.86 -2.61
CA ALA A 165 -16.14 8.27 -2.52
C ALA A 165 -14.96 9.20 -2.80
N VAL A 166 -13.79 8.91 -2.24
CA VAL A 166 -12.59 9.73 -2.45
C VAL A 166 -12.13 9.65 -3.91
N LEU A 167 -12.16 8.46 -4.50
CA LEU A 167 -11.81 8.27 -5.90
C LEU A 167 -12.74 9.09 -6.83
N ALA A 168 -14.04 9.08 -6.55
CA ALA A 168 -15.01 9.85 -7.33
C ALA A 168 -14.74 11.35 -7.24
N GLN A 169 -14.45 11.84 -6.04
CA GLN A 169 -14.10 13.26 -5.82
C GLN A 169 -12.82 13.65 -6.55
N SER A 170 -11.83 12.77 -6.59
CA SER A 170 -10.55 13.04 -7.24
C SER A 170 -10.68 13.19 -8.75
N LYS A 171 -11.66 12.54 -9.37
CA LYS A 171 -11.95 12.68 -10.79
C LYS A 171 -12.67 14.00 -11.10
N GLY A 172 -13.45 14.50 -10.14
CA GLY A 172 -14.20 15.75 -10.28
C GLY A 172 -13.34 16.99 -10.12
N VAL A 173 -12.09 16.87 -9.66
CA VAL A 173 -11.14 17.98 -9.54
C VAL A 173 -10.36 18.05 -10.86
N GLY A 174 -11.07 18.28 -11.93
CA GLY A 174 -10.45 18.44 -13.23
C GLY A 174 -10.06 19.90 -13.47
N PRO A 175 -9.21 20.15 -14.45
CA PRO A 175 -8.86 21.50 -14.82
C PRO A 175 -10.05 22.18 -15.40
#